data_c2b371ad99c5303d304928c06bc6bb90
#
_entry.id   c2b371ad99c5303d304928c06bc6bb90
#
_cell.length_a   1.000
_cell.length_b   1.000
_cell.length_c   1.000
_cell.angle_alpha   90.00
_cell.angle_beta   90.00
_cell.angle_gamma   90.00
#
_symmetry.space_group_name_H-M   'P 1'
#
loop_
_entity.id
_entity.type
_entity.pdbx_description
1 polymer ?
#
loop_
_entity_poly.entity_id
_entity_poly.type
_entity_poly.pdbx_seq_one_letter_code
_entity_poly.pdbx_strand_id
1 'polypeptide(L)'
;PLDYIAGKMVVVRVIERHLRLVSVKPCGHPLASVEPTTFAAMVPMQVYNSMKVAEERAKLMCIKHLIIGGGAIDAELASELRGFPNHVWSTYGMTETLSHIALRRLNGKEASDWYTPFDGVEIGRDEDDCLVIDAPLVHDGVLKTNDRVELRMDSLTGKRQFRILGRKDNVIDSGGIKIQIEDVENRLRPCLRVPFMITKMPDRKFGEAVV
;
A
#
# COMPACT_ATOMS: atom_id res chain seq x y z
N PRO A 1 -6.89 -15.97 6.34
CA PRO A 1 -7.62 -17.05 5.68
C PRO A 1 -6.90 -17.54 4.43
N LEU A 2 -6.96 -18.84 4.12
CA LEU A 2 -6.34 -19.42 2.92
C LEU A 2 -7.17 -19.19 1.65
N ASP A 3 -8.35 -18.63 1.77
CA ASP A 3 -9.16 -18.20 0.63
C ASP A 3 -8.53 -17.00 -0.10
N TYR A 4 -7.72 -16.23 0.61
CA TYR A 4 -7.03 -15.06 0.07
C TYR A 4 -5.54 -15.34 -0.16
N ILE A 5 -4.98 -14.72 -1.22
CA ILE A 5 -3.57 -14.88 -1.56
C ILE A 5 -2.63 -14.49 -0.41
N ALA A 6 -2.99 -13.48 0.37
CA ALA A 6 -2.19 -13.04 1.52
C ALA A 6 -1.97 -14.17 2.54
N GLY A 7 -3.03 -14.95 2.86
CA GLY A 7 -2.94 -16.11 3.74
C GLY A 7 -2.07 -17.24 3.16
N LYS A 8 -2.26 -17.53 1.86
CA LYS A 8 -1.45 -18.52 1.14
C LYS A 8 0.04 -18.14 1.17
N MET A 9 0.36 -16.87 0.95
CA MET A 9 1.74 -16.38 0.94
C MET A 9 2.41 -16.41 2.33
N VAL A 10 1.63 -16.33 3.41
CA VAL A 10 2.19 -16.58 4.76
C VAL A 10 2.65 -18.02 4.89
N VAL A 11 1.84 -18.98 4.44
CA VAL A 11 2.20 -20.42 4.46
C VAL A 11 3.43 -20.69 3.58
N VAL A 12 3.47 -20.14 2.37
CA VAL A 12 4.64 -20.26 1.48
C VAL A 12 5.91 -19.75 2.17
N ARG A 13 5.86 -18.57 2.81
CA ARG A 13 7.02 -18.04 3.55
C ARG A 13 7.45 -18.95 4.71
N VAL A 14 6.47 -19.52 5.41
CA VAL A 14 6.74 -20.46 6.52
C VAL A 14 7.50 -21.69 6.00
N ILE A 15 7.07 -22.27 4.88
CA ILE A 15 7.72 -23.43 4.26
C ILE A 15 9.12 -23.06 3.74
N GLU A 16 9.23 -22.03 2.91
CA GLU A 16 10.48 -21.61 2.28
C GLU A 16 11.57 -21.15 3.27
N ARG A 17 11.15 -20.59 4.39
CA ARG A 17 12.07 -20.02 5.39
C ARG A 17 12.16 -20.84 6.68
N HIS A 18 11.52 -22.02 6.74
CA HIS A 18 11.47 -22.89 7.91
C HIS A 18 11.05 -22.15 9.19
N LEU A 19 9.99 -21.29 9.07
CA LEU A 19 9.49 -20.46 10.15
C LEU A 19 8.43 -21.23 10.96
N ARG A 20 8.20 -20.79 12.20
CA ARG A 20 7.05 -21.23 12.99
C ARG A 20 5.83 -20.41 12.62
N LEU A 21 4.75 -21.07 12.16
CA LEU A 21 3.48 -20.43 11.91
C LEU A 21 2.73 -20.12 13.21
N VAL A 22 2.34 -18.86 13.37
CA VAL A 22 1.40 -18.43 14.41
C VAL A 22 0.08 -18.14 13.72
N SER A 23 -0.93 -18.98 13.96
CA SER A 23 -2.27 -18.81 13.36
C SER A 23 -3.13 -17.92 14.24
N VAL A 24 -3.78 -16.93 13.63
CA VAL A 24 -4.70 -16.01 14.30
C VAL A 24 -6.01 -16.02 13.57
N LYS A 25 -7.12 -16.01 14.32
CA LYS A 25 -8.46 -15.84 13.73
C LYS A 25 -8.52 -14.47 13.04
N PRO A 26 -9.05 -14.38 11.81
CA PRO A 26 -9.21 -13.11 11.11
C PRO A 26 -10.05 -12.12 11.92
N CYS A 27 -9.46 -10.97 12.26
CA CYS A 27 -10.10 -9.92 13.05
C CYS A 27 -9.40 -8.58 12.85
N GLY A 28 -10.01 -7.52 13.38
CA GLY A 28 -9.43 -6.17 13.34
C GLY A 28 -8.27 -5.94 14.32
N HIS A 29 -8.10 -6.82 15.32
CA HIS A 29 -7.10 -6.74 16.38
C HIS A 29 -6.28 -8.05 16.45
N PRO A 30 -5.46 -8.37 15.43
CA PRO A 30 -4.77 -9.65 15.35
C PRO A 30 -3.68 -9.83 16.42
N LEU A 31 -3.20 -8.75 17.04
CA LEU A 31 -2.15 -8.79 18.05
C LEU A 31 -2.67 -8.91 19.49
N ALA A 32 -3.98 -8.86 19.70
CA ALA A 32 -4.57 -8.93 21.04
C ALA A 32 -4.19 -10.22 21.78
N SER A 33 -4.16 -11.35 21.08
CA SER A 33 -3.98 -12.69 21.66
C SER A 33 -2.69 -13.39 21.27
N VAL A 34 -1.73 -12.68 20.68
CA VAL A 34 -0.45 -13.28 20.25
C VAL A 34 0.74 -12.55 20.85
N GLU A 35 1.80 -13.29 21.07
CA GLU A 35 3.10 -12.73 21.40
C GLU A 35 3.77 -12.11 20.16
N PRO A 36 4.70 -11.16 20.35
CA PRO A 36 5.44 -10.56 19.25
C PRO A 36 6.11 -11.60 18.36
N THR A 37 5.97 -11.44 17.07
CA THR A 37 6.54 -12.34 16.05
C THR A 37 7.70 -11.68 15.32
N THR A 38 8.57 -12.47 14.70
CA THR A 38 9.66 -11.94 13.88
C THR A 38 9.14 -11.26 12.61
N PHE A 39 8.06 -11.79 12.04
CA PHE A 39 7.44 -11.30 10.81
C PHE A 39 5.93 -11.26 10.94
N ALA A 40 5.30 -10.19 10.45
CA ALA A 40 3.86 -10.12 10.29
C ALA A 40 3.49 -9.42 8.98
N ALA A 41 2.38 -9.87 8.37
CA ALA A 41 1.72 -9.22 7.25
C ALA A 41 0.34 -8.75 7.70
N MET A 42 0.07 -7.47 7.58
CA MET A 42 -1.18 -6.85 8.06
C MET A 42 -1.76 -5.91 6.99
N VAL A 43 -3.06 -5.66 7.09
CA VAL A 43 -3.69 -4.60 6.30
C VAL A 43 -3.67 -3.27 7.06
N PRO A 44 -3.77 -2.10 6.39
CA PRO A 44 -3.72 -0.79 7.06
C PRO A 44 -4.71 -0.66 8.22
N MET A 45 -5.94 -1.14 8.06
CA MET A 45 -6.97 -1.11 9.10
C MET A 45 -6.54 -1.86 10.37
N GLN A 46 -5.89 -3.02 10.24
CA GLN A 46 -5.41 -3.78 11.39
C GLN A 46 -4.27 -3.04 12.12
N VAL A 47 -3.36 -2.43 11.37
CA VAL A 47 -2.30 -1.61 11.96
C VAL A 47 -2.90 -0.39 12.67
N TYR A 48 -3.82 0.32 12.04
CA TYR A 48 -4.52 1.45 12.64
C TYR A 48 -5.22 1.07 13.95
N ASN A 49 -5.95 -0.04 13.98
CA ASN A 49 -6.62 -0.53 15.19
C ASN A 49 -5.61 -0.86 16.30
N SER A 50 -4.55 -1.60 15.95
CA SER A 50 -3.50 -1.95 16.90
C SER A 50 -2.75 -0.74 17.44
N MET A 51 -2.62 0.35 16.65
CA MET A 51 -2.03 1.61 17.12
C MET A 51 -2.85 2.31 18.22
N LYS A 52 -4.17 2.09 18.25
CA LYS A 52 -5.08 2.68 19.25
C LYS A 52 -5.06 1.95 20.60
N VAL A 53 -4.48 0.76 20.68
CA VAL A 53 -4.39 -0.07 21.88
C VAL A 53 -2.93 -0.14 22.33
N ALA A 54 -2.60 0.38 23.50
CA ALA A 54 -1.22 0.52 23.98
C ALA A 54 -0.44 -0.81 23.96
N GLU A 55 -1.06 -1.91 24.39
CA GLU A 55 -0.43 -3.24 24.41
C GLU A 55 -0.14 -3.74 22.98
N GLU A 56 -1.12 -3.62 22.07
CA GLU A 56 -0.94 -4.04 20.67
C GLU A 56 0.09 -3.16 19.94
N ARG A 57 0.11 -1.85 20.23
CA ARG A 57 1.12 -0.93 19.72
C ARG A 57 2.53 -1.34 20.15
N ALA A 58 2.70 -1.71 21.42
CA ALA A 58 3.98 -2.23 21.90
C ALA A 58 4.38 -3.52 21.15
N LYS A 59 3.43 -4.44 20.92
CA LYS A 59 3.68 -5.65 20.13
C LYS A 59 4.03 -5.33 18.67
N LEU A 60 3.35 -4.36 18.03
CA LEU A 60 3.71 -3.89 16.68
C LEU A 60 5.17 -3.44 16.61
N MET A 61 5.64 -2.67 17.58
CA MET A 61 7.01 -2.17 17.64
C MET A 61 8.05 -3.28 17.86
N CYS A 62 7.64 -4.42 18.42
CA CYS A 62 8.48 -5.60 18.61
C CYS A 62 8.56 -6.55 17.40
N ILE A 63 7.68 -6.42 16.42
CA ILE A 63 7.71 -7.22 15.18
C ILE A 63 8.93 -6.78 14.36
N LYS A 64 9.91 -7.65 14.18
CA LYS A 64 11.15 -7.29 13.48
C LYS A 64 10.91 -6.81 12.03
N HIS A 65 10.04 -7.50 11.29
CA HIS A 65 9.67 -7.16 9.92
C HIS A 65 8.14 -7.12 9.78
N LEU A 66 7.58 -5.94 9.65
CA LEU A 66 6.16 -5.72 9.41
C LEU A 66 5.97 -5.31 7.95
N ILE A 67 5.17 -6.05 7.20
CA ILE A 67 4.70 -5.64 5.88
C ILE A 67 3.23 -5.25 5.94
N ILE A 68 2.88 -4.13 5.31
CA ILE A 68 1.53 -3.58 5.28
C ILE A 68 1.09 -3.52 3.81
N GLY A 69 -0.03 -4.17 3.50
CA GLY A 69 -0.53 -4.24 2.13
C GLY A 69 -2.03 -4.46 2.04
N GLY A 70 -2.55 -4.59 0.81
CA GLY A 70 -3.98 -4.77 0.55
C GLY A 70 -4.80 -3.49 0.64
N GLY A 71 -4.17 -2.32 0.72
CA GLY A 71 -4.82 -1.02 0.71
C GLY A 71 -3.82 0.12 0.83
N ALA A 72 -4.27 1.34 0.54
CA ALA A 72 -3.47 2.54 0.71
C ALA A 72 -3.21 2.82 2.21
N ILE A 73 -2.01 3.27 2.52
CA ILE A 73 -1.63 3.76 3.85
C ILE A 73 -1.75 5.27 3.79
N ASP A 74 -2.64 5.83 4.60
CA ASP A 74 -2.82 7.28 4.68
C ASP A 74 -1.61 7.98 5.31
N ALA A 75 -1.50 9.29 5.09
CA ALA A 75 -0.35 10.07 5.51
C ALA A 75 -0.19 10.15 7.05
N GLU A 76 -1.29 10.10 7.80
CA GLU A 76 -1.28 10.14 9.26
C GLU A 76 -0.69 8.85 9.83
N LEU A 77 -1.22 7.68 9.40
CA LEU A 77 -0.68 6.38 9.79
C LEU A 77 0.78 6.22 9.38
N ALA A 78 1.14 6.65 8.15
CA ALA A 78 2.53 6.62 7.69
C ALA A 78 3.44 7.49 8.58
N SER A 79 2.96 8.67 9.00
CA SER A 79 3.69 9.57 9.90
C SER A 79 3.88 8.95 11.29
N GLU A 80 2.85 8.32 11.85
CA GLU A 80 2.94 7.62 13.14
C GLU A 80 3.96 6.47 13.11
N LEU A 81 4.02 5.73 12.01
CA LEU A 81 4.93 4.60 11.81
C LEU A 81 6.39 5.04 11.62
N ARG A 82 6.67 6.30 11.23
CA ARG A 82 8.05 6.78 10.99
C ARG A 82 8.99 6.62 12.18
N GLY A 83 8.47 6.75 13.40
CA GLY A 83 9.23 6.61 14.64
C GLY A 83 9.42 5.17 15.15
N PHE A 84 8.92 4.17 14.43
CA PHE A 84 9.02 2.78 14.86
C PHE A 84 10.46 2.26 14.77
N PRO A 85 10.92 1.46 15.76
CA PRO A 85 12.29 0.98 15.81
C PRO A 85 12.55 -0.20 14.85
N ASN A 86 11.51 -0.89 14.44
CA ASN A 86 11.54 -2.09 13.61
C ASN A 86 11.52 -1.78 12.11
N HIS A 87 11.48 -2.82 11.27
CA HIS A 87 11.41 -2.66 9.82
C HIS A 87 9.95 -2.68 9.35
N VAL A 88 9.42 -1.52 8.96
CA VAL A 88 8.05 -1.36 8.46
C VAL A 88 8.05 -1.06 6.97
N TRP A 89 7.33 -1.86 6.20
CA TRP A 89 7.26 -1.77 4.74
C TRP A 89 5.84 -1.67 4.25
N SER A 90 5.61 -0.85 3.25
CA SER A 90 4.41 -0.90 2.41
C SER A 90 4.67 -1.80 1.21
N THR A 91 3.69 -2.62 0.87
CA THR A 91 3.76 -3.52 -0.29
C THR A 91 2.87 -3.00 -1.42
N TYR A 92 3.30 -3.17 -2.65
CA TYR A 92 2.49 -2.96 -3.84
C TYR A 92 2.39 -4.25 -4.65
N GLY A 93 1.18 -4.61 -5.02
CA GLY A 93 0.84 -5.77 -5.83
C GLY A 93 -0.67 -5.91 -5.98
N MET A 94 -1.08 -6.81 -6.82
CA MET A 94 -2.47 -7.09 -7.17
C MET A 94 -2.70 -8.59 -7.35
N THR A 95 -3.93 -8.99 -7.62
CA THR A 95 -4.27 -10.40 -7.84
C THR A 95 -3.52 -10.96 -9.04
N GLU A 96 -3.39 -10.18 -10.10
CA GLU A 96 -2.73 -10.52 -11.36
C GLU A 96 -1.22 -10.76 -11.19
N THR A 97 -0.60 -10.17 -10.17
CA THR A 97 0.81 -10.40 -9.83
C THR A 97 0.99 -11.45 -8.71
N LEU A 98 -0.03 -12.23 -8.40
CA LEU A 98 -0.11 -13.23 -7.34
C LEU A 98 0.09 -12.63 -5.94
N SER A 99 1.03 -11.73 -5.75
CA SER A 99 1.36 -11.08 -4.49
C SER A 99 2.02 -9.72 -4.78
N HIS A 100 2.71 -9.16 -3.80
CA HIS A 100 3.41 -7.91 -4.00
C HIS A 100 4.66 -8.10 -4.87
N ILE A 101 4.88 -7.13 -5.74
CA ILE A 101 6.02 -7.06 -6.68
C ILE A 101 6.98 -5.92 -6.35
N ALA A 102 6.60 -5.04 -5.44
CA ALA A 102 7.43 -3.92 -5.02
C ALA A 102 7.22 -3.60 -3.53
N LEU A 103 8.24 -2.98 -2.95
CA LEU A 103 8.25 -2.53 -1.56
C LEU A 103 8.69 -1.07 -1.47
N ARG A 104 8.15 -0.35 -0.49
CA ARG A 104 8.72 0.91 0.01
C ARG A 104 8.90 0.86 1.51
N ARG A 105 9.98 1.44 2.00
CA ARG A 105 10.24 1.58 3.43
C ARG A 105 9.38 2.72 4.00
N LEU A 106 8.70 2.49 5.14
CA LEU A 106 7.88 3.51 5.78
C LEU A 106 8.61 4.28 6.87
N ASN A 107 9.68 3.72 7.44
CA ASN A 107 10.36 4.27 8.60
C ASN A 107 11.89 4.18 8.53
N GLY A 108 12.54 4.87 9.49
CA GLY A 108 14.00 4.92 9.56
C GLY A 108 14.62 5.83 8.49
N LYS A 109 15.94 5.75 8.33
CA LYS A 109 16.69 6.57 7.35
C LYS A 109 16.37 6.26 5.89
N GLU A 110 15.84 5.05 5.64
CA GLU A 110 15.48 4.57 4.31
C GLU A 110 14.00 4.84 3.96
N ALA A 111 13.26 5.57 4.82
CA ALA A 111 11.87 5.92 4.57
C ALA A 111 11.72 6.65 3.23
N SER A 112 10.79 6.19 2.41
CA SER A 112 10.60 6.68 1.06
C SER A 112 9.13 6.59 0.65
N ASP A 113 8.69 7.50 -0.22
CA ASP A 113 7.40 7.42 -0.89
C ASP A 113 7.47 6.58 -2.19
N TRP A 114 8.65 6.12 -2.53
CA TRP A 114 8.92 5.41 -3.77
C TRP A 114 9.01 3.91 -3.54
N TYR A 115 8.25 3.17 -4.34
CA TYR A 115 8.31 1.72 -4.38
C TYR A 115 9.47 1.27 -5.27
N THR A 116 10.24 0.31 -4.77
CA THR A 116 11.28 -0.36 -5.54
C THR A 116 10.77 -1.74 -5.95
N PRO A 117 10.67 -2.03 -7.26
CA PRO A 117 10.33 -3.34 -7.75
C PRO A 117 11.35 -4.41 -7.35
N PHE A 118 10.90 -5.66 -7.24
CA PHE A 118 11.79 -6.79 -7.07
C PHE A 118 12.62 -7.06 -8.34
N ASP A 119 13.69 -7.82 -8.20
CA ASP A 119 14.49 -8.25 -9.34
C ASP A 119 13.62 -9.10 -10.29
N GLY A 120 13.74 -8.85 -11.59
CA GLY A 120 12.93 -9.49 -12.62
C GLY A 120 11.54 -8.87 -12.82
N VAL A 121 11.24 -7.74 -12.18
CA VAL A 121 10.05 -6.93 -12.43
C VAL A 121 10.47 -5.63 -13.10
N GLU A 122 10.01 -5.43 -14.32
CA GLU A 122 10.18 -4.17 -15.04
C GLU A 122 8.91 -3.33 -14.96
N ILE A 123 9.08 -2.02 -14.85
CA ILE A 123 7.97 -1.09 -14.78
C ILE A 123 8.08 0.01 -15.82
N GLY A 124 6.93 0.44 -16.30
CA GLY A 124 6.77 1.53 -17.25
C GLY A 124 5.55 2.36 -16.92
N ARG A 125 5.22 3.27 -17.81
CA ARG A 125 4.04 4.14 -17.74
C ARG A 125 3.39 4.19 -19.11
N ASP A 126 2.07 4.09 -19.18
CA ASP A 126 1.31 4.24 -20.40
C ASP A 126 1.00 5.72 -20.72
N GLU A 127 0.20 5.98 -21.76
CA GLU A 127 -0.22 7.31 -22.22
C GLU A 127 -1.15 8.05 -21.23
N ASP A 128 -1.78 7.32 -20.32
CA ASP A 128 -2.64 7.86 -19.25
C ASP A 128 -1.89 8.06 -17.93
N ASP A 129 -0.57 7.93 -17.94
CA ASP A 129 0.30 7.95 -16.76
C ASP A 129 0.07 6.77 -15.80
N CYS A 130 -0.57 5.70 -16.24
CA CYS A 130 -0.82 4.52 -15.44
C CYS A 130 0.36 3.55 -15.45
N LEU A 131 0.58 2.89 -14.31
CA LEU A 131 1.67 1.92 -14.15
C LEU A 131 1.48 0.73 -15.10
N VAL A 132 2.54 0.42 -15.80
CA VAL A 132 2.67 -0.78 -16.65
C VAL A 132 3.70 -1.69 -16.01
N ILE A 133 3.37 -2.96 -15.88
CA ILE A 133 4.19 -3.97 -15.18
C ILE A 133 4.49 -5.12 -16.13
N ASP A 134 5.77 -5.46 -16.25
CA ASP A 134 6.26 -6.69 -16.86
C ASP A 134 6.92 -7.53 -15.76
N ALA A 135 6.30 -8.65 -15.42
CA ALA A 135 6.73 -9.53 -14.34
C ALA A 135 6.59 -11.01 -14.76
N PRO A 136 7.42 -11.48 -15.69
CA PRO A 136 7.24 -12.78 -16.37
C PRO A 136 7.29 -14.00 -15.45
N LEU A 137 7.82 -13.86 -14.22
CA LEU A 137 7.81 -14.94 -13.23
C LEU A 137 6.45 -15.18 -12.59
N VAL A 138 5.52 -14.23 -12.69
CA VAL A 138 4.22 -14.28 -12.00
C VAL A 138 3.03 -13.99 -12.91
N HIS A 139 3.24 -13.42 -14.08
CA HIS A 139 2.20 -13.11 -15.05
C HIS A 139 2.72 -13.19 -16.48
N ASP A 140 1.94 -13.82 -17.35
CA ASP A 140 2.24 -13.89 -18.79
C ASP A 140 1.84 -12.57 -19.48
N GLY A 141 2.83 -11.87 -20.05
CA GLY A 141 2.64 -10.60 -20.76
C GLY A 141 2.64 -9.38 -19.85
N VAL A 142 2.37 -8.23 -20.45
CA VAL A 142 2.45 -6.92 -19.80
C VAL A 142 1.10 -6.55 -19.19
N LEU A 143 1.09 -6.22 -17.90
CA LEU A 143 -0.08 -5.73 -17.17
C LEU A 143 -0.18 -4.21 -17.29
N LYS A 144 -1.34 -3.71 -17.69
CA LYS A 144 -1.71 -2.30 -17.59
C LYS A 144 -2.62 -2.11 -16.38
N THR A 145 -2.24 -1.21 -15.50
CA THR A 145 -3.03 -0.92 -14.30
C THR A 145 -3.87 0.35 -14.46
N ASN A 146 -4.73 0.63 -13.49
CA ASN A 146 -5.41 1.92 -13.36
C ASN A 146 -4.74 2.84 -12.32
N ASP A 147 -3.55 2.47 -11.82
CA ASP A 147 -2.83 3.24 -10.83
C ASP A 147 -1.92 4.27 -11.51
N ARG A 148 -2.25 5.55 -11.41
CA ARG A 148 -1.44 6.65 -11.92
C ARG A 148 -0.19 6.81 -11.10
N VAL A 149 0.95 6.96 -11.78
CA VAL A 149 2.25 6.94 -11.12
C VAL A 149 3.21 8.01 -11.65
N GLU A 150 4.13 8.39 -10.80
CA GLU A 150 5.41 8.97 -11.19
C GLU A 150 6.48 7.90 -11.24
N LEU A 151 7.41 8.03 -12.18
CA LEU A 151 8.61 7.19 -12.28
C LEU A 151 9.86 8.01 -12.02
N ARG A 152 10.85 7.38 -11.38
CA ARG A 152 12.21 7.94 -11.27
C ARG A 152 13.25 6.83 -11.38
N MET A 153 14.51 7.24 -11.63
CA MET A 153 15.67 6.37 -11.44
C MET A 153 16.24 6.64 -10.05
N ASP A 154 16.45 5.60 -9.28
CA ASP A 154 17.21 5.70 -8.04
C ASP A 154 18.68 5.89 -8.37
N SER A 155 19.25 7.01 -7.93
CA SER A 155 20.65 7.39 -8.22
C SER A 155 21.68 6.46 -7.57
N LEU A 156 21.33 5.75 -6.51
CA LEU A 156 22.24 4.85 -5.79
C LEU A 156 22.26 3.44 -6.39
N THR A 157 21.10 2.94 -6.78
CA THR A 157 20.96 1.55 -7.25
C THR A 157 20.80 1.43 -8.76
N GLY A 158 20.51 2.54 -9.45
CA GLY A 158 20.16 2.55 -10.87
C GLY A 158 18.81 1.86 -11.17
N LYS A 159 18.02 1.46 -10.16
CA LYS A 159 16.72 0.85 -10.35
C LYS A 159 15.65 1.89 -10.63
N ARG A 160 14.71 1.54 -11.50
CA ARG A 160 13.50 2.35 -11.70
C ARG A 160 12.58 2.17 -10.52
N GLN A 161 12.07 3.27 -9.99
CA GLN A 161 11.13 3.32 -8.88
C GLN A 161 9.85 4.04 -9.30
N PHE A 162 8.75 3.79 -8.60
CA PHE A 162 7.49 4.47 -8.83
C PHE A 162 6.85 4.96 -7.53
N ARG A 163 6.07 6.03 -7.65
CA ARG A 163 5.21 6.56 -6.60
C ARG A 163 3.77 6.60 -7.12
N ILE A 164 2.82 6.11 -6.32
CA ILE A 164 1.40 6.13 -6.66
C ILE A 164 0.86 7.53 -6.41
N LEU A 165 0.17 8.09 -7.39
CA LEU A 165 -0.50 9.39 -7.33
C LEU A 165 -2.00 9.24 -7.05
N GLY A 166 -2.59 8.13 -7.43
CA GLY A 166 -4.01 7.82 -7.30
C GLY A 166 -4.46 6.86 -8.38
N ARG A 167 -5.78 6.66 -8.51
CA ARG A 167 -6.34 5.79 -9.54
C ARG A 167 -6.96 6.60 -10.67
N LYS A 168 -6.82 6.11 -11.89
CA LYS A 168 -7.48 6.68 -13.08
C LYS A 168 -9.00 6.76 -12.92
N ASP A 169 -9.60 5.76 -12.24
CA ASP A 169 -11.03 5.68 -11.97
C ASP A 169 -11.52 6.76 -10.99
N ASN A 170 -10.61 7.32 -10.19
CA ASN A 170 -10.87 8.36 -9.19
C ASN A 170 -10.65 9.79 -9.73
N VAL A 171 -10.65 9.96 -11.03
CA VAL A 171 -10.63 11.28 -11.66
C VAL A 171 -12.05 11.78 -11.85
N ILE A 172 -12.30 13.02 -11.45
CA ILE A 172 -13.54 13.76 -11.70
C ILE A 172 -13.30 14.66 -12.91
N ASP A 173 -14.12 14.56 -13.95
CA ASP A 173 -14.06 15.47 -15.11
C ASP A 173 -15.12 16.57 -14.95
N SER A 174 -14.71 17.67 -14.33
CA SER A 174 -15.60 18.82 -14.06
C SER A 174 -15.37 19.93 -15.07
N GLY A 175 -16.22 19.98 -16.08
CA GLY A 175 -16.15 21.01 -17.13
C GLY A 175 -14.86 20.96 -17.96
N GLY A 176 -14.30 19.77 -18.18
CA GLY A 176 -13.03 19.56 -18.87
C GLY A 176 -11.80 19.68 -17.97
N ILE A 177 -11.99 19.97 -16.67
CA ILE A 177 -10.90 19.97 -15.68
C ILE A 177 -10.87 18.60 -15.01
N LYS A 178 -9.75 17.89 -15.17
CA LYS A 178 -9.52 16.60 -14.51
C LYS A 178 -9.00 16.80 -13.08
N ILE A 179 -9.81 16.41 -12.10
CA ILE A 179 -9.53 16.56 -10.66
C ILE A 179 -9.31 15.18 -10.07
N GLN A 180 -8.11 14.94 -9.53
CA GLN A 180 -7.81 13.70 -8.83
C GLN A 180 -8.40 13.77 -7.41
N ILE A 181 -9.23 12.80 -7.04
CA ILE A 181 -9.89 12.74 -5.72
C ILE A 181 -8.86 12.77 -4.60
N GLU A 182 -7.82 11.96 -4.70
CA GLU A 182 -6.76 11.84 -3.68
C GLU A 182 -6.02 13.17 -3.47
N ASP A 183 -5.84 13.98 -4.50
CA ASP A 183 -5.20 15.30 -4.37
C ASP A 183 -6.07 16.27 -3.56
N VAL A 184 -7.39 16.24 -3.80
CA VAL A 184 -8.35 17.07 -3.05
C VAL A 184 -8.40 16.63 -1.59
N GLU A 185 -8.52 15.33 -1.34
CA GLU A 185 -8.54 14.75 0.00
C GLU A 185 -7.26 15.11 0.77
N ASN A 186 -6.09 14.95 0.17
CA ASN A 186 -4.81 15.26 0.80
C ASN A 186 -4.68 16.75 1.18
N ARG A 187 -5.24 17.66 0.36
CA ARG A 187 -5.24 19.11 0.66
C ARG A 187 -6.22 19.48 1.76
N LEU A 188 -7.36 18.80 1.84
CA LEU A 188 -8.40 19.08 2.84
C LEU A 188 -8.12 18.44 4.19
N ARG A 189 -7.43 17.31 4.23
CA ARG A 189 -7.12 16.56 5.46
C ARG A 189 -6.53 17.40 6.59
N PRO A 190 -5.56 18.32 6.38
CA PRO A 190 -5.06 19.18 7.42
C PRO A 190 -6.11 20.19 7.97
N CYS A 191 -7.13 20.49 7.19
CA CYS A 191 -8.13 21.50 7.49
C CYS A 191 -9.39 20.92 8.16
N LEU A 192 -9.70 19.65 7.92
CA LEU A 192 -10.90 18.97 8.40
C LEU A 192 -10.55 17.99 9.51
N ARG A 193 -11.20 18.15 10.67
CA ARG A 193 -11.01 17.28 11.85
C ARG A 193 -12.02 16.14 11.94
N VAL A 194 -12.88 16.00 10.96
CA VAL A 194 -13.91 14.97 10.88
C VAL A 194 -13.58 14.02 9.71
N PRO A 195 -13.98 12.74 9.80
CA PRO A 195 -13.89 11.85 8.65
C PRO A 195 -14.69 12.42 7.48
N PHE A 196 -14.09 12.44 6.31
CA PHE A 196 -14.72 12.89 5.07
C PHE A 196 -14.24 12.02 3.90
N MET A 197 -14.96 12.06 2.82
CA MET A 197 -14.64 11.40 1.56
C MET A 197 -15.02 12.35 0.43
N ILE A 198 -14.16 12.48 -0.56
CA ILE A 198 -14.48 13.20 -1.79
C ILE A 198 -15.06 12.19 -2.79
N THR A 199 -16.16 12.56 -3.42
CA THR A 199 -16.79 11.76 -4.46
C THR A 199 -17.24 12.64 -5.61
N LYS A 200 -17.77 12.03 -6.66
CA LYS A 200 -18.31 12.71 -7.84
C LYS A 200 -19.80 12.48 -7.94
N MET A 201 -20.49 13.50 -8.46
CA MET A 201 -21.91 13.45 -8.77
C MET A 201 -22.14 13.99 -10.18
N PRO A 202 -23.06 13.40 -10.95
CA PRO A 202 -23.44 13.96 -12.25
C PRO A 202 -23.93 15.40 -12.12
N ASP A 203 -23.42 16.29 -12.96
CA ASP A 203 -23.80 17.70 -13.03
C ASP A 203 -24.17 18.09 -14.46
N ARG A 204 -25.29 18.81 -14.64
CA ARG A 204 -25.77 19.19 -15.98
C ARG A 204 -24.86 20.19 -16.71
N LYS A 205 -24.14 21.02 -15.95
CA LYS A 205 -23.30 22.08 -16.51
C LYS A 205 -21.86 21.61 -16.72
N PHE A 206 -21.36 20.84 -15.77
CA PHE A 206 -19.95 20.46 -15.72
C PHE A 206 -19.69 18.99 -16.09
N GLY A 207 -20.74 18.19 -16.34
CA GLY A 207 -20.63 16.75 -16.53
C GLY A 207 -20.55 16.01 -15.20
N GLU A 208 -19.50 16.28 -14.42
CA GLU A 208 -19.32 15.79 -13.06
C GLU A 208 -18.99 16.97 -12.12
N ALA A 209 -19.47 16.92 -10.89
CA ALA A 209 -19.14 17.85 -9.81
C ALA A 209 -18.45 17.11 -8.65
N VAL A 210 -17.54 17.82 -7.98
CA VAL A 210 -16.90 17.38 -6.73
C VAL A 210 -17.89 17.51 -5.60
N VAL A 211 -18.06 16.47 -4.78
CA VAL A 211 -18.96 16.44 -3.61
C VAL A 211 -18.21 15.94 -2.39
#